data_24e07b717e4ae1a0b50c83065592a367
#
_entry.id   24e07b717e4ae1a0b50c83065592a367
#
_cell.length_a   1.000
_cell.length_b   1.000
_cell.length_c   1.000
_cell.angle_alpha   90.00
_cell.angle_beta   90.00
_cell.angle_gamma   90.00
#
_symmetry.space_group_name_H-M   'P 1'
#
loop_
_entity.id
_entity.type
_entity.pdbx_description
1 polymer ?
#
loop_
_entity_poly.entity_id
_entity_poly.type
_entity_poly.pdbx_seq_one_letter_code
_entity_poly.pdbx_strand_id
1 'polypeptide(L)'
;MKISYLSDIHLEFLNWPDFSQESGGDVLLLAGDITTAAMIRSHRTDAVARKHSKYLSKFKKDLIDKYDAVYMVMGNHEHYNSIFKNTKQELIDGFARHDLSKIRILDNNTVKIYD
;
A
#
# COMPACT_ATOMS: atom_id res chain seq x y z
N MET A 1 12.51 9.96 -16.87
CA MET A 1 11.82 9.53 -15.63
C MET A 1 10.98 8.30 -15.91
N LYS A 2 11.06 7.29 -15.07
CA LYS A 2 10.21 6.08 -15.17
C LYS A 2 9.10 6.17 -14.13
N ILE A 3 7.85 6.15 -14.58
CA ILE A 3 6.67 6.11 -13.73
C ILE A 3 5.98 4.78 -13.97
N SER A 4 5.79 3.99 -12.91
CA SER A 4 5.04 2.74 -12.95
C SER A 4 3.73 2.91 -12.22
N TYR A 5 2.73 2.11 -12.58
CA TYR A 5 1.45 2.14 -11.89
C TYR A 5 0.88 0.73 -11.74
N LEU A 6 0.17 0.52 -10.64
CA LEU A 6 -0.50 -0.72 -10.30
C LEU A 6 -1.83 -0.38 -9.65
N SER A 7 -2.80 -1.28 -9.79
CA SER A 7 -4.09 -1.18 -9.10
C SER A 7 -4.59 -2.58 -8.76
N ASP A 8 -5.60 -2.67 -7.90
CA ASP A 8 -6.33 -3.91 -7.64
C ASP A 8 -5.42 -5.04 -7.18
N ILE A 9 -4.44 -4.74 -6.35
CA ILE A 9 -3.52 -5.73 -5.77
C ILE A 9 -4.24 -6.57 -4.71
N HIS A 10 -5.18 -5.97 -3.98
CA HIS A 10 -6.03 -6.65 -2.99
C HIS A 10 -5.22 -7.43 -1.95
N LEU A 11 -4.37 -6.73 -1.20
CA LEU A 11 -3.54 -7.33 -0.15
C LEU A 11 -4.36 -7.97 0.98
N GLU A 12 -5.65 -7.60 1.09
CA GLU A 12 -6.58 -8.20 2.06
C GLU A 12 -6.96 -9.65 1.72
N PHE A 13 -6.77 -10.07 0.48
CA PHE A 13 -6.96 -11.46 0.11
C PHE A 13 -5.66 -12.23 0.30
N LEU A 14 -5.74 -13.54 0.55
CA LEU A 14 -4.56 -14.34 0.90
C LEU A 14 -3.80 -14.85 -0.34
N ASN A 15 -4.19 -14.46 -1.53
CA ASN A 15 -3.52 -14.80 -2.79
C ASN A 15 -2.67 -13.61 -3.23
N TRP A 16 -1.48 -13.47 -2.65
CA TRP A 16 -0.65 -12.28 -2.81
C TRP A 16 0.24 -12.35 -4.05
N PRO A 17 0.31 -11.25 -4.84
CA PRO A 17 1.22 -11.19 -5.97
C PRO A 17 2.69 -11.26 -5.54
N ASP A 18 3.53 -11.77 -6.45
CA ASP A 18 4.98 -11.80 -6.26
C ASP A 18 5.61 -10.66 -7.08
N PHE A 19 6.28 -9.73 -6.41
CA PHE A 19 6.95 -8.60 -7.04
C PHE A 19 8.47 -8.74 -7.07
N SER A 20 9.01 -9.95 -6.83
CA SER A 20 10.47 -10.17 -6.75
C SER A 20 11.21 -9.82 -8.04
N GLN A 21 10.54 -9.88 -9.19
CA GLN A 21 11.12 -9.56 -10.50
C GLN A 21 10.94 -8.09 -10.91
N GLU A 22 10.37 -7.27 -10.06
CA GLU A 22 10.13 -5.87 -10.37
C GLU A 22 11.45 -5.10 -10.44
N SER A 23 11.61 -4.29 -11.48
CA SER A 23 12.87 -3.54 -11.71
C SER A 23 12.92 -2.20 -10.97
N GLY A 24 11.76 -1.68 -10.54
CA GLY A 24 11.69 -0.38 -9.88
C GLY A 24 11.72 0.80 -10.85
N GLY A 25 11.91 1.99 -10.35
CA GLY A 25 11.91 3.23 -11.11
C GLY A 25 11.88 4.46 -10.23
N ASP A 26 11.46 5.59 -10.79
CA ASP A 26 11.43 6.84 -10.06
C ASP A 26 10.17 6.97 -9.20
N VAL A 27 9.00 6.73 -9.79
CA VAL A 27 7.71 6.90 -9.12
C VAL A 27 6.83 5.70 -9.35
N LEU A 28 6.20 5.23 -8.28
CA LEU A 28 5.16 4.21 -8.32
C LEU A 28 3.83 4.85 -7.93
N LEU A 29 2.82 4.64 -8.75
CA LEU A 29 1.45 5.05 -8.48
C LEU A 29 0.61 3.81 -8.16
N LEU A 30 0.03 3.79 -6.96
CA LEU A 30 -0.89 2.74 -6.53
C LEU A 30 -2.31 3.28 -6.70
N ALA A 31 -2.99 2.81 -7.73
CA ALA A 31 -4.23 3.43 -8.23
C ALA A 31 -5.50 2.80 -7.64
N GLY A 32 -5.49 2.53 -6.33
CA GLY A 32 -6.67 2.08 -5.60
C GLY A 32 -6.83 0.57 -5.53
N ASP A 33 -7.66 0.12 -4.59
CA ASP A 33 -7.94 -1.29 -4.29
C ASP A 33 -6.64 -2.08 -4.02
N ILE A 34 -5.76 -1.45 -3.25
CA ILE A 34 -4.49 -2.05 -2.84
C ILE A 34 -4.70 -2.94 -1.62
N THR A 35 -5.46 -2.46 -0.64
CA THR A 35 -5.78 -3.20 0.58
C THR A 35 -7.02 -2.59 1.23
N THR A 36 -7.45 -3.15 2.35
CA THR A 36 -8.46 -2.50 3.20
C THR A 36 -7.77 -1.83 4.38
N ALA A 37 -8.32 -0.70 4.82
CA ALA A 37 -7.85 -0.05 6.05
C ALA A 37 -8.01 -1.01 7.25
N ALA A 38 -9.08 -1.80 7.26
CA ALA A 38 -9.33 -2.77 8.32
C ALA A 38 -8.20 -3.81 8.44
N MET A 39 -7.67 -4.32 7.32
CA MET A 39 -6.58 -5.28 7.33
C MET A 39 -5.28 -4.65 7.84
N ILE A 40 -4.95 -3.46 7.34
CA ILE A 40 -3.70 -2.78 7.69
C ILE A 40 -3.69 -2.33 9.15
N ARG A 41 -4.83 -1.89 9.70
CA ARG A 41 -4.92 -1.45 11.09
C ARG A 41 -4.97 -2.59 12.11
N SER A 42 -5.16 -3.83 11.65
CA SER A 42 -5.40 -4.97 12.54
C SER A 42 -4.23 -5.20 13.49
N HIS A 43 -4.54 -5.41 14.76
CA HIS A 43 -3.58 -5.76 15.80
C HIS A 43 -3.59 -7.26 16.11
N ARG A 44 -4.15 -8.07 15.23
CA ARG A 44 -4.20 -9.53 15.39
C ARG A 44 -2.80 -10.11 15.46
N THR A 45 -2.68 -11.19 16.24
CA THR A 45 -1.41 -11.90 16.43
C THR A 45 -1.47 -13.37 15.99
N ASP A 46 -2.55 -13.77 15.31
CA ASP A 46 -2.72 -15.15 14.85
C ASP A 46 -1.82 -15.47 13.63
N ALA A 47 -1.90 -16.71 13.15
CA ALA A 47 -1.06 -17.17 12.05
C ALA A 47 -1.30 -16.40 10.75
N VAL A 48 -2.55 -15.99 10.48
CA VAL A 48 -2.88 -15.20 9.29
C VAL A 48 -2.23 -13.83 9.37
N ALA A 49 -2.31 -13.18 10.53
CA ALA A 49 -1.68 -11.87 10.73
C ALA A 49 -0.16 -11.95 10.59
N ARG A 50 0.47 -13.01 11.11
CA ARG A 50 1.91 -13.20 10.95
C ARG A 50 2.31 -13.40 9.49
N LYS A 51 1.54 -14.18 8.73
CA LYS A 51 1.76 -14.35 7.29
C LYS A 51 1.64 -13.02 6.55
N HIS A 52 0.62 -12.23 6.88
CA HIS A 52 0.39 -10.92 6.28
C HIS A 52 1.55 -9.98 6.57
N SER A 53 2.03 -9.92 7.81
CA SER A 53 3.19 -9.09 8.18
C SER A 53 4.45 -9.50 7.42
N LYS A 54 4.70 -10.80 7.28
CA LYS A 54 5.82 -11.31 6.49
C LYS A 54 5.72 -10.89 5.04
N TYR A 55 4.52 -11.01 4.46
CA TYR A 55 4.31 -10.59 3.09
C TYR A 55 4.51 -9.08 2.92
N LEU A 56 4.04 -8.26 3.85
CA LEU A 56 4.22 -6.81 3.79
C LEU A 56 5.70 -6.42 3.84
N SER A 57 6.51 -7.14 4.62
CA SER A 57 7.97 -6.93 4.62
C SER A 57 8.58 -7.24 3.25
N LYS A 58 8.13 -8.33 2.63
CA LYS A 58 8.57 -8.70 1.28
C LYS A 58 8.07 -7.69 0.23
N PHE A 59 6.83 -7.26 0.33
CA PHE A 59 6.22 -6.24 -0.51
C PHE A 59 7.01 -4.92 -0.45
N LYS A 60 7.41 -4.51 0.74
CA LYS A 60 8.28 -3.35 0.93
C LYS A 60 9.59 -3.52 0.18
N LYS A 61 10.29 -4.63 0.42
CA LYS A 61 11.61 -4.90 -0.16
C LYS A 61 11.54 -5.06 -1.68
N ASP A 62 10.57 -5.82 -2.18
CA ASP A 62 10.53 -6.22 -3.59
C ASP A 62 9.87 -5.16 -4.49
N LEU A 63 9.04 -4.29 -3.93
CA LEU A 63 8.33 -3.28 -4.70
C LEU A 63 8.60 -1.86 -4.21
N ILE A 64 8.18 -1.55 -2.99
CA ILE A 64 8.14 -0.15 -2.51
C ILE A 64 9.53 0.47 -2.45
N ASP A 65 10.52 -0.25 -1.94
CA ASP A 65 11.89 0.25 -1.80
C ASP A 65 12.62 0.45 -3.13
N LYS A 66 12.09 -0.08 -4.20
CA LYS A 66 12.69 0.04 -5.55
C LYS A 66 12.31 1.35 -6.25
N TYR A 67 11.52 2.20 -5.63
CA TYR A 67 11.08 3.48 -6.18
C TYR A 67 11.50 4.62 -5.26
N ASP A 68 11.82 5.77 -5.85
CA ASP A 68 12.19 6.96 -5.09
C ASP A 68 10.98 7.55 -4.36
N ALA A 69 9.81 7.51 -4.99
CA ALA A 69 8.56 7.99 -4.40
C ALA A 69 7.42 7.05 -4.73
N VAL A 70 6.50 6.88 -3.78
CA VAL A 70 5.31 6.05 -3.95
C VAL A 70 4.08 6.84 -3.51
N TYR A 71 3.10 6.94 -4.40
CA TYR A 71 1.83 7.62 -4.14
C TYR A 71 0.68 6.65 -4.34
N MET A 72 -0.35 6.78 -3.50
CA MET A 72 -1.52 5.93 -3.55
C MET A 72 -2.79 6.78 -3.51
N VAL A 73 -3.76 6.41 -4.33
CA VAL A 73 -5.14 6.88 -4.17
C VAL A 73 -5.99 5.75 -3.62
N MET A 74 -7.04 6.10 -2.89
CA MET A 74 -7.95 5.11 -2.32
C MET A 74 -9.00 4.72 -3.35
N GLY A 75 -9.24 3.40 -3.51
CA GLY A 75 -10.39 2.86 -4.21
C GLY A 75 -11.50 2.52 -3.21
N ASN A 76 -12.50 1.77 -3.66
CA ASN A 76 -13.61 1.39 -2.79
C ASN A 76 -13.20 0.36 -1.72
N HIS A 77 -12.30 -0.57 -2.03
CA HIS A 77 -11.86 -1.60 -1.08
C HIS A 77 -11.15 -1.03 0.15
N GLU A 78 -10.42 0.08 0.01
CA GLU A 78 -9.78 0.72 1.16
C GLU A 78 -10.79 1.07 2.26
N HIS A 79 -12.03 1.39 1.87
CA HIS A 79 -13.07 1.78 2.82
C HIS A 79 -13.85 0.61 3.44
N TYR A 80 -13.67 -0.60 2.94
CA TYR A 80 -14.42 -1.76 3.44
C TYR A 80 -14.12 -2.02 4.90
N ASN A 81 -15.18 -2.22 5.70
CA ASN A 81 -15.12 -2.43 7.15
C ASN A 81 -14.45 -1.28 7.91
N SER A 82 -14.53 -0.07 7.35
CA SER A 82 -14.02 1.14 7.97
C SER A 82 -15.07 2.26 7.87
N ILE A 83 -14.95 3.25 8.74
CA ILE A 83 -15.76 4.47 8.62
C ILE A 83 -15.07 5.37 7.60
N PHE A 84 -15.79 5.79 6.57
CA PHE A 84 -15.24 6.49 5.40
C PHE A 84 -14.31 7.65 5.80
N LYS A 85 -14.74 8.49 6.74
CA LYS A 85 -13.94 9.66 7.17
C LYS A 85 -12.65 9.29 7.89
N ASN A 86 -12.50 8.05 8.36
CA ASN A 86 -11.33 7.59 9.12
C ASN A 86 -10.35 6.79 8.24
N THR A 87 -10.76 6.37 7.06
CA THR A 87 -9.99 5.43 6.23
C THR A 87 -8.58 5.93 5.93
N LYS A 88 -8.44 7.18 5.52
CA LYS A 88 -7.13 7.74 5.17
C LYS A 88 -6.16 7.67 6.33
N GLN A 89 -6.60 8.09 7.51
CA GLN A 89 -5.74 8.10 8.70
C GLN A 89 -5.40 6.68 9.15
N GLU A 90 -6.36 5.76 9.07
CA GLU A 90 -6.12 4.35 9.40
C GLU A 90 -5.08 3.73 8.47
N LEU A 91 -5.10 4.06 7.18
CA LEU A 91 -4.09 3.61 6.23
C LEU A 91 -2.73 4.20 6.55
N ILE A 92 -2.65 5.50 6.82
CA ILE A 92 -1.39 6.17 7.17
C ILE A 92 -0.76 5.50 8.38
N ASP A 93 -1.53 5.32 9.46
CA ASP A 93 -1.07 4.72 10.70
C ASP A 93 -0.68 3.25 10.49
N GLY A 94 -1.47 2.52 9.72
CA GLY A 94 -1.22 1.11 9.42
C GLY A 94 0.05 0.92 8.60
N PHE A 95 0.24 1.71 7.57
CA PHE A 95 1.48 1.64 6.78
C PHE A 95 2.70 1.99 7.62
N ALA A 96 2.60 2.98 8.50
CA ALA A 96 3.70 3.33 9.40
C ALA A 96 4.08 2.16 10.31
N ARG A 97 3.11 1.42 10.85
CA ARG A 97 3.37 0.23 11.68
C ARG A 97 4.12 -0.87 10.93
N HIS A 98 3.90 -0.98 9.63
CA HIS A 98 4.54 -1.99 8.78
C HIS A 98 5.77 -1.47 8.05
N ASP A 99 6.31 -0.31 8.47
CA ASP A 99 7.47 0.34 7.86
C ASP A 99 7.24 0.65 6.37
N LEU A 100 6.00 1.04 6.03
CA LEU A 100 5.56 1.38 4.68
C LEU A 100 5.18 2.87 4.57
N SER A 101 5.72 3.72 5.43
CA SER A 101 5.37 5.15 5.46
C SER A 101 5.82 5.90 4.21
N LYS A 102 6.64 5.30 3.36
CA LYS A 102 6.98 5.83 2.04
C LYS A 102 5.75 5.93 1.14
N ILE A 103 4.73 5.09 1.36
CA ILE A 103 3.46 5.16 0.63
C ILE A 103 2.70 6.39 1.11
N ARG A 104 2.59 7.39 0.24
CA ARG A 104 1.90 8.65 0.54
C ARG A 104 0.53 8.63 -0.10
N ILE A 105 -0.51 8.85 0.70
CA ILE A 105 -1.89 8.79 0.25
C ILE A 105 -2.32 10.16 -0.25
N LEU A 106 -2.79 10.20 -1.49
CA LEU A 106 -3.37 11.39 -2.11
C LEU A 106 -4.89 11.31 -2.00
N ASP A 107 -5.49 12.37 -1.48
CA ASP A 107 -6.94 12.47 -1.30
C ASP A 107 -7.37 13.87 -1.71
N ASN A 108 -7.75 13.99 -2.99
CA ASN A 108 -8.15 15.26 -3.59
C ASN A 108 -7.06 16.35 -3.51
N ASN A 109 -5.81 15.94 -3.64
CA ASN A 109 -4.68 16.86 -3.68
C ASN A 109 -3.73 16.52 -4.82
N THR A 110 -2.84 17.44 -5.14
CA THR A 110 -1.91 17.36 -6.27
C THR A 110 -0.48 17.30 -5.76
N VAL A 111 0.33 16.47 -6.39
CA VAL A 111 1.77 16.42 -6.17
C VAL A 111 2.47 16.70 -7.49
N LYS A 112 3.48 17.59 -7.47
CA LYS A 112 4.33 17.85 -8.64
C LYS A 112 5.54 16.92 -8.60
N ILE A 113 5.83 16.32 -9.75
CA ILE A 113 6.97 15.42 -9.91
C ILE A 113 7.93 16.08 -10.90
N TYR A 114 9.17 16.24 -10.52
CA TYR A 114 10.18 16.89 -11.34
C TYR A 114 11.21 15.88 -11.83
N ASP A 115 11.61 16.03 -13.07
CA ASP A 115 12.75 15.32 -13.63
C ASP A 115 14.08 15.87 -13.11
#